data_46945437757be5f5cf6c68fa25a4e8ef
#
_entry.id   46945437757be5f5cf6c68fa25a4e8ef
#
_cell.length_a   1.000
_cell.length_b   1.000
_cell.length_c   1.000
_cell.angle_alpha   90.00
_cell.angle_beta   90.00
_cell.angle_gamma   90.00
#
_symmetry.space_group_name_H-M   'P 1'
#
loop_
_entity.id
_entity.type
_entity.pdbx_description
1 polymer ?
#
loop_
_entity_poly.entity_id
_entity_poly.type
_entity_poly.pdbx_seq_one_letter_code
_entity_poly.pdbx_strand_id
1 'polypeptide(L)'
;MAKYMGSSGQIYVLSTGIVELLGIYYVIVSPLLGMIGSFLTGSNMSSNILFGNLQMLAAKALGINPAITAALQTTGGVLGNSFSPGCVIMGIVTTGFNEGEDKILKLMMPFTIALAVIFGLLGFMQLLL
;
A
#
# COMPACT_ATOMS: atom_id res chain seq x y z
N MET A 1 -15.25 -3.95 9.76
CA MET A 1 -14.50 -5.03 9.09
C MET A 1 -13.09 -5.21 9.67
N ALA A 2 -12.20 -4.23 9.68
CA ALA A 2 -10.83 -4.39 10.21
C ALA A 2 -10.75 -4.98 11.64
N LYS A 3 -11.65 -4.61 12.54
CA LYS A 3 -11.71 -5.13 13.91
C LYS A 3 -12.05 -6.64 13.95
N TYR A 4 -12.96 -7.09 13.08
CA TYR A 4 -13.33 -8.52 13.00
C TYR A 4 -12.23 -9.36 12.35
N MET A 5 -11.54 -8.85 11.34
CA MET A 5 -10.39 -9.53 10.74
C MET A 5 -9.22 -9.68 11.73
N GLY A 6 -9.03 -8.68 12.62
CA GLY A 6 -8.02 -8.75 13.67
C GLY A 6 -8.34 -9.77 14.76
N SER A 7 -9.63 -9.92 15.12
CA SER A 7 -10.08 -10.87 16.17
C SER A 7 -10.21 -12.31 15.69
N SER A 8 -10.37 -12.53 14.38
CA SER A 8 -10.55 -13.88 13.78
C SER A 8 -9.23 -14.59 13.44
N GLY A 9 -8.07 -13.98 13.71
CA GLY A 9 -6.77 -14.55 13.36
C GLY A 9 -6.42 -14.53 11.86
N GLN A 10 -7.34 -14.06 11.01
CA GLN A 10 -7.13 -14.02 9.55
C GLN A 10 -5.93 -13.16 9.16
N ILE A 11 -5.72 -12.02 9.83
CA ILE A 11 -4.57 -11.15 9.58
C ILE A 11 -3.26 -11.87 9.92
N TYR A 12 -3.25 -12.65 10.99
CA TYR A 12 -2.08 -13.44 11.39
C TYR A 12 -1.73 -14.50 10.33
N VAL A 13 -2.72 -15.26 9.86
CA VAL A 13 -2.52 -16.29 8.82
C VAL A 13 -2.06 -15.65 7.50
N LEU A 14 -2.65 -14.52 7.12
CA LEU A 14 -2.24 -13.79 5.92
C LEU A 14 -0.80 -13.25 6.05
N SER A 15 -0.45 -12.67 7.20
CA SER A 15 0.90 -12.13 7.41
C SER A 15 1.96 -13.22 7.41
N THR A 16 1.71 -14.36 8.06
CA THR A 16 2.63 -15.49 8.05
C THR A 16 2.75 -16.11 6.67
N GLY A 17 1.65 -16.32 5.95
CA GLY A 17 1.68 -16.89 4.61
C GLY A 17 2.43 -16.01 3.61
N ILE A 18 2.24 -14.69 3.66
CA ILE A 18 2.98 -13.76 2.80
C ILE A 18 4.47 -13.74 3.16
N VAL A 19 4.80 -13.78 4.44
CA VAL A 19 6.19 -13.81 4.91
C VAL A 19 6.89 -15.12 4.55
N GLU A 20 6.21 -16.26 4.65
CA GLU A 20 6.74 -17.56 4.22
C GLU A 20 7.03 -17.61 2.72
N LEU A 21 6.20 -16.96 1.90
CA LEU A 21 6.37 -16.92 0.45
C LEU A 21 7.47 -15.94 0.01
N LEU A 22 7.52 -14.76 0.59
CA LEU A 22 8.37 -13.66 0.12
C LEU A 22 9.63 -13.45 0.97
N GLY A 23 9.64 -13.96 2.21
CA GLY A 23 10.73 -13.68 3.13
C GLY A 23 11.00 -12.19 3.28
N ILE A 24 12.26 -11.81 3.29
CA ILE A 24 12.69 -10.42 3.44
C ILE A 24 12.32 -9.52 2.23
N TYR A 25 12.05 -10.12 1.06
CA TYR A 25 11.58 -9.38 -0.12
C TYR A 25 10.17 -8.79 0.07
N TYR A 26 9.46 -9.23 1.12
CA TYR A 26 8.19 -8.61 1.52
C TYR A 26 8.30 -7.09 1.65
N VAL A 27 9.43 -6.57 2.09
CA VAL A 27 9.67 -5.13 2.26
C VAL A 27 9.51 -4.38 0.94
N ILE A 28 9.92 -4.97 -0.18
CA ILE A 28 9.77 -4.38 -1.51
C ILE A 28 8.29 -4.33 -1.93
N VAL A 29 7.52 -5.34 -1.54
CA VAL A 29 6.08 -5.45 -1.89
C VAL A 29 5.19 -4.65 -0.93
N SER A 30 5.68 -4.35 0.26
CA SER A 30 4.94 -3.65 1.32
C SER A 30 4.23 -2.36 0.85
N PRO A 31 4.88 -1.43 0.11
CA PRO A 31 4.18 -0.23 -0.36
C PRO A 31 3.10 -0.52 -1.41
N LEU A 32 3.18 -1.62 -2.15
CA LEU A 32 2.13 -2.02 -3.09
C LEU A 32 0.83 -2.39 -2.37
N LEU A 33 0.91 -3.01 -1.20
CA LEU A 33 -0.27 -3.28 -0.37
C LEU A 33 -0.94 -1.99 0.09
N GLY A 34 -0.15 -1.00 0.52
CA GLY A 34 -0.64 0.33 0.86
C GLY A 34 -1.33 1.01 -0.31
N MET A 35 -0.70 0.94 -1.48
CA MET A 35 -1.19 1.50 -2.73
C MET A 35 -2.55 0.89 -3.14
N ILE A 36 -2.65 -0.44 -3.16
CA ILE A 36 -3.89 -1.15 -3.50
C ILE A 36 -5.01 -0.78 -2.51
N GLY A 37 -4.70 -0.78 -1.22
CA GLY A 37 -5.69 -0.44 -0.19
C GLY A 37 -6.24 0.97 -0.33
N SER A 38 -5.38 1.95 -0.58
CA SER A 38 -5.80 3.34 -0.79
C SER A 38 -6.52 3.55 -2.12
N PHE A 39 -6.08 2.90 -3.18
CA PHE A 39 -6.78 2.93 -4.47
C PHE A 39 -8.23 2.45 -4.35
N LEU A 40 -8.43 1.32 -3.68
CA LEU A 40 -9.76 0.72 -3.51
C LEU A 40 -10.66 1.51 -2.55
N THR A 41 -10.09 2.08 -1.51
CA THR A 41 -10.87 2.80 -0.48
C THR A 41 -11.00 4.31 -0.76
N GLY A 42 -10.19 4.85 -1.66
CA GLY A 42 -10.08 6.30 -1.87
C GLY A 42 -9.47 7.04 -0.67
N SER A 43 -8.76 6.33 0.23
CA SER A 43 -8.28 6.93 1.49
C SER A 43 -7.03 6.23 2.01
N ASN A 44 -5.96 6.99 2.17
CA ASN A 44 -4.73 6.50 2.82
C ASN A 44 -4.98 6.07 4.28
N MET A 45 -5.79 6.83 5.00
CA MET A 45 -6.17 6.49 6.38
C MET A 45 -6.89 5.14 6.46
N SER A 46 -7.85 4.90 5.57
CA SER A 46 -8.56 3.62 5.50
C SER A 46 -7.64 2.46 5.15
N SER A 47 -6.71 2.66 4.22
CA SER A 47 -5.68 1.68 3.88
C SER A 47 -4.80 1.33 5.08
N ASN A 48 -4.36 2.33 5.84
CA ASN A 48 -3.53 2.13 7.03
C ASN A 48 -4.30 1.39 8.14
N ILE A 49 -5.59 1.64 8.30
CA ILE A 49 -6.43 0.89 9.25
C ILE A 49 -6.59 -0.57 8.82
N LEU A 50 -6.72 -0.84 7.52
CA LEU A 50 -6.89 -2.20 6.99
C LEU A 50 -5.60 -3.01 7.07
N PHE A 51 -4.50 -2.46 6.63
CA PHE A 51 -3.25 -3.21 6.42
C PHE A 51 -2.15 -2.90 7.44
N GLY A 52 -2.27 -1.84 8.25
CA GLY A 52 -1.23 -1.47 9.22
C GLY A 52 -0.90 -2.58 10.22
N ASN A 53 -1.92 -3.31 10.71
CA ASN A 53 -1.70 -4.44 11.61
C ASN A 53 -1.01 -5.61 10.90
N LEU A 54 -1.37 -5.89 9.65
CA LEU A 54 -0.71 -6.91 8.82
C LEU A 54 0.77 -6.56 8.61
N GLN A 55 1.07 -5.30 8.28
CA GLN A 55 2.44 -4.80 8.10
C GLN A 55 3.28 -4.96 9.39
N MET A 56 2.68 -4.64 10.54
CA MET A 56 3.33 -4.79 11.83
C MET A 56 3.63 -6.26 12.15
N LEU A 57 2.68 -7.17 11.90
CA LEU A 57 2.86 -8.61 12.16
C LEU A 57 3.90 -9.21 11.22
N ALA A 58 3.87 -8.84 9.93
CA ALA A 58 4.87 -9.27 8.96
C ALA A 58 6.29 -8.81 9.35
N ALA A 59 6.44 -7.55 9.77
CA ALA A 59 7.72 -7.04 10.25
C ALA A 59 8.25 -7.82 11.47
N LYS A 60 7.37 -8.11 12.43
CA LYS A 60 7.73 -8.92 13.61
C LYS A 60 8.14 -10.33 13.24
N ALA A 61 7.43 -10.97 12.31
CA ALA A 61 7.75 -12.31 11.83
C ALA A 61 9.12 -12.37 11.11
N LEU A 62 9.48 -11.28 10.42
CA LEU A 62 10.77 -11.11 9.75
C LEU A 62 11.90 -10.65 10.69
N GLY A 63 11.60 -10.30 11.93
CA GLY A 63 12.58 -9.76 12.87
C GLY A 63 13.10 -8.36 12.51
N ILE A 64 12.34 -7.59 11.72
CA ILE A 64 12.70 -6.23 11.29
C ILE A 64 11.92 -5.18 12.07
N ASN A 65 12.42 -3.93 12.04
CA ASN A 65 11.74 -2.82 12.69
C ASN A 65 10.38 -2.52 12.05
N PRO A 66 9.25 -2.64 12.78
CA PRO A 66 7.91 -2.37 12.23
C PRO A 66 7.71 -0.94 11.69
N ALA A 67 8.54 0.01 12.12
CA ALA A 67 8.48 1.38 11.61
C ALA A 67 8.76 1.46 10.10
N ILE A 68 9.62 0.57 9.58
CA ILE A 68 9.96 0.50 8.16
C ILE A 68 8.73 0.09 7.34
N THR A 69 8.08 -1.00 7.70
CA THR A 69 6.88 -1.46 6.98
C THR A 69 5.70 -0.50 7.15
N ALA A 70 5.56 0.16 8.31
CA ALA A 70 4.54 1.19 8.53
C ALA A 70 4.77 2.43 7.65
N ALA A 71 6.02 2.87 7.52
CA ALA A 71 6.38 3.97 6.62
C ALA A 71 6.10 3.61 5.15
N LEU A 72 6.50 2.42 4.71
CA LEU A 72 6.25 1.93 3.36
C LEU A 72 4.76 1.77 3.07
N GLN A 73 3.98 1.27 4.03
CA GLN A 73 2.52 1.19 3.94
C GLN A 73 1.90 2.57 3.70
N THR A 74 2.31 3.56 4.49
CA THR A 74 1.78 4.92 4.40
C THR A 74 2.19 5.59 3.10
N THR A 75 3.44 5.41 2.68
CA THR A 75 3.95 5.93 1.39
C THR A 75 3.20 5.32 0.21
N GLY A 76 3.05 4.00 0.19
CA GLY A 76 2.24 3.32 -0.82
C GLY A 76 0.78 3.80 -0.81
N GLY A 77 0.22 4.00 0.39
CA GLY A 77 -1.13 4.53 0.56
C GLY A 77 -1.32 5.93 -0.04
N VAL A 78 -0.35 6.82 0.09
CA VAL A 78 -0.38 8.14 -0.56
C VAL A 78 -0.38 7.99 -2.08
N LEU A 79 0.47 7.11 -2.62
CA LEU A 79 0.52 6.85 -4.06
C LEU A 79 -0.83 6.31 -4.57
N GLY A 80 -1.41 5.32 -3.90
CA GLY A 80 -2.70 4.75 -4.29
C GLY A 80 -3.86 5.74 -4.21
N ASN A 81 -3.87 6.58 -3.18
CA ASN A 81 -4.89 7.61 -3.03
C ASN A 81 -4.85 8.65 -4.14
N SER A 82 -3.65 9.02 -4.60
CA SER A 82 -3.48 10.08 -5.62
C SER A 82 -4.16 9.77 -6.96
N PHE A 83 -4.31 8.50 -7.31
CA PHE A 83 -4.99 8.07 -8.53
C PHE A 83 -6.22 7.19 -8.26
N SER A 84 -6.77 7.22 -7.04
CA SER A 84 -8.04 6.56 -6.76
C SER A 84 -9.17 7.16 -7.61
N PRO A 85 -10.17 6.37 -8.01
CA PRO A 85 -11.26 6.84 -8.87
C PRO A 85 -11.92 8.11 -8.34
N GLY A 86 -12.15 8.20 -7.02
CA GLY A 86 -12.73 9.40 -6.40
C GLY A 86 -11.87 10.64 -6.57
N CYS A 87 -10.56 10.55 -6.40
CA CYS A 87 -9.63 11.67 -6.59
C CYS A 87 -9.55 12.10 -8.07
N VAL A 88 -9.53 11.13 -8.98
CA VAL A 88 -9.48 11.40 -10.43
C VAL A 88 -10.77 12.10 -10.88
N ILE A 89 -11.94 11.60 -10.48
CA ILE A 89 -13.24 12.23 -10.79
C ILE A 89 -13.30 13.66 -10.24
N MET A 90 -12.86 13.86 -9.00
CA MET A 90 -12.82 15.19 -8.39
C MET A 90 -11.92 16.14 -9.19
N GLY A 91 -10.74 15.68 -9.63
CA GLY A 91 -9.84 16.42 -10.48
C GLY A 91 -10.48 16.82 -11.82
N ILE A 92 -11.14 15.88 -12.49
CA ILE A 92 -11.85 16.11 -13.77
C ILE A 92 -12.93 17.17 -13.59
N VAL A 93 -13.78 17.03 -12.58
CA VAL A 93 -14.87 17.97 -12.32
C VAL A 93 -14.35 19.37 -12.00
N THR A 94 -13.29 19.47 -11.21
CA THR A 94 -12.74 20.77 -10.78
C THR A 94 -12.03 21.50 -11.91
N THR A 95 -11.35 20.77 -12.80
CA THR A 95 -10.58 21.38 -13.90
C THR A 95 -11.38 21.56 -15.19
N GLY A 96 -12.57 20.98 -15.29
CA GLY A 96 -13.35 20.93 -16.52
C GLY A 96 -12.72 20.10 -17.63
N PHE A 97 -11.84 19.17 -17.28
CA PHE A 97 -11.15 18.30 -18.23
C PHE A 97 -12.16 17.35 -18.88
N ASN A 98 -12.22 17.33 -20.22
CA ASN A 98 -13.24 16.59 -20.98
C ASN A 98 -12.83 15.14 -21.35
N GLU A 99 -11.66 14.68 -20.92
CA GLU A 99 -11.22 13.31 -21.16
C GLU A 99 -11.71 12.36 -20.08
N GLY A 100 -11.93 11.10 -20.45
CA GLY A 100 -12.45 10.09 -19.54
C GLY A 100 -11.49 9.73 -18.42
N GLU A 101 -12.04 9.33 -17.28
CA GLU A 101 -11.32 8.85 -16.09
C GLU A 101 -10.31 7.73 -16.43
N ASP A 102 -10.70 6.83 -17.34
CA ASP A 102 -9.90 5.68 -17.75
C ASP A 102 -8.55 6.08 -18.37
N LYS A 103 -8.50 7.21 -19.09
CA LYS A 103 -7.26 7.71 -19.70
C LYS A 103 -6.28 8.20 -18.64
N ILE A 104 -6.77 8.93 -17.64
CA ILE A 104 -5.96 9.43 -16.52
C ILE A 104 -5.44 8.25 -15.70
N LEU A 105 -6.30 7.28 -15.37
CA LEU A 105 -5.90 6.08 -14.62
C LEU A 105 -4.81 5.28 -15.34
N LYS A 106 -4.99 5.03 -16.64
CA LYS A 106 -3.99 4.32 -17.47
C LYS A 106 -2.64 5.05 -17.52
N LEU A 107 -2.68 6.39 -17.53
CA LEU A 107 -1.45 7.19 -17.54
C LEU A 107 -0.75 7.17 -16.17
N MET A 108 -1.49 7.31 -15.07
CA MET A 108 -0.92 7.43 -13.72
C MET A 108 -0.44 6.08 -13.15
N MET A 109 -1.14 4.98 -13.47
CA MET A 109 -0.87 3.65 -12.91
C MET A 109 0.60 3.20 -13.06
N PRO A 110 1.24 3.24 -14.24
CA PRO A 110 2.63 2.77 -14.37
C PRO A 110 3.61 3.62 -13.55
N PHE A 111 3.39 4.93 -13.46
CA PHE A 111 4.26 5.81 -12.68
C PHE A 111 4.13 5.55 -11.19
N THR A 112 2.92 5.38 -10.68
CA THR A 112 2.69 5.11 -9.25
C THR A 112 3.19 3.72 -8.85
N ILE A 113 3.06 2.71 -9.71
CA ILE A 113 3.65 1.39 -9.48
C ILE A 113 5.18 1.47 -9.45
N ALA A 114 5.79 2.18 -10.41
CA ALA A 114 7.24 2.35 -10.44
C ALA A 114 7.75 3.05 -9.18
N LEU A 115 7.08 4.10 -8.72
CA LEU A 115 7.40 4.79 -7.47
C LEU A 115 7.25 3.88 -6.25
N ALA A 116 6.18 3.08 -6.18
CA ALA A 116 5.98 2.14 -5.08
C ALA A 116 7.12 1.11 -5.01
N VAL A 117 7.58 0.60 -6.16
CA VAL A 117 8.72 -0.32 -6.22
C VAL A 117 10.01 0.38 -5.80
N ILE A 118 10.25 1.62 -6.23
CA ILE A 118 11.43 2.40 -5.82
C ILE A 118 11.45 2.59 -4.31
N PHE A 119 10.33 2.99 -3.69
CA PHE A 119 10.25 3.12 -2.24
C PHE A 119 10.44 1.77 -1.52
N GLY A 120 9.91 0.69 -2.08
CA GLY A 120 10.14 -0.66 -1.57
C GLY A 120 11.63 -1.05 -1.59
N LEU A 121 12.34 -0.75 -2.67
CA LEU A 121 13.78 -0.97 -2.80
C LEU A 121 14.59 -0.11 -1.81
N LEU A 122 14.22 1.16 -1.62
CA LEU A 122 14.85 2.03 -0.63
C LEU A 122 14.64 1.48 0.79
N GLY A 123 13.43 1.01 1.11
CA GLY A 123 13.16 0.35 2.39
C GLY A 123 13.97 -0.94 2.57
N PHE A 124 14.16 -1.70 1.51
CA PHE A 124 15.01 -2.90 1.53
C PHE A 124 16.49 -2.55 1.72
N MET A 125 16.99 -1.52 1.04
CA MET A 125 18.37 -1.04 1.26
C MET A 125 18.61 -0.59 2.71
N GLN A 126 17.62 0.03 3.33
CA GLN A 126 17.71 0.44 4.74
C GLN A 126 17.87 -0.74 5.72
N LEU A 127 17.45 -1.94 5.33
CA LEU A 127 17.65 -3.15 6.14
C LEU A 127 19.07 -3.73 6.02
N LEU A 128 19.80 -3.36 4.96
CA LEU A 128 21.16 -3.84 4.72
C LEU A 128 22.23 -2.94 5.35
N LEU A 129 21.83 -1.72 5.79
CA LEU A 129 22.67 -0.75 6.47
C LEU A 129 22.59 -0.88 7.98
#